data_c4f851949658488c61116bb4c71266fc
#
_entry.id   c4f851949658488c61116bb4c71266fc
#
_cell.length_a   1.000
_cell.length_b   1.000
_cell.length_c   1.000
_cell.angle_alpha   90.00
_cell.angle_beta   90.00
_cell.angle_gamma   90.00
#
_symmetry.space_group_name_H-M   'P 1'
#
loop_
_entity.id
_entity.type
_entity.pdbx_description
1 polymer ?
#
loop_
_entity_poly.entity_id
_entity_poly.type
_entity_poly.pdbx_seq_one_letter_code
_entity_poly.pdbx_strand_id
1 'polypeptide(L)'
;MWDYFKQDSYNWDSLVIMAEHAGLQEIFMGTSSYGKNLTVFGMTNHSIRRYLLQNGYEQIADVPVEDCRNFILSSIIEGNQVIQLDDFTPGIASTDPSTVIGQGGKTYTMLSGKQLWIYTYREPYGGVPQAGPKKIYLASEAAGKTSEVASCNIMTQTGVVHALSYDFTPTDF
;
A
#
# COMPACT_ATOMS: atom_id res chain seq x y z
N MET A 1 -12.71 6.00 6.43
CA MET A 1 -11.43 5.28 6.55
C MET A 1 -10.74 5.57 7.88
N TRP A 2 -10.67 6.81 8.31
CA TRP A 2 -10.03 7.19 9.58
C TRP A 2 -10.57 6.43 10.80
N ASP A 3 -11.90 6.38 10.94
CA ASP A 3 -12.53 5.65 12.05
C ASP A 3 -12.27 4.14 11.97
N TYR A 4 -12.20 3.58 10.76
CA TYR A 4 -11.84 2.18 10.56
C TYR A 4 -10.43 1.89 11.12
N PHE A 5 -9.44 2.71 10.79
CA PHE A 5 -8.09 2.55 11.32
C PHE A 5 -8.02 2.70 12.84
N LYS A 6 -8.74 3.65 13.40
CA LYS A 6 -8.78 3.88 14.85
C LYS A 6 -9.51 2.77 15.63
N GLN A 7 -10.47 2.08 15.03
CA GLN A 7 -11.21 1.00 15.68
C GLN A 7 -10.43 -0.30 15.74
N ASP A 8 -9.49 -0.52 14.83
CA ASP A 8 -8.67 -1.72 14.78
C ASP A 8 -7.20 -1.37 15.08
N SER A 9 -6.92 -1.04 16.34
CA SER A 9 -5.58 -0.69 16.82
C SER A 9 -4.58 -1.83 16.67
N TYR A 10 -5.04 -3.08 16.66
CA TYR A 10 -4.17 -4.24 16.47
C TYR A 10 -3.45 -4.22 15.12
N ASN A 11 -4.12 -3.75 14.07
CA ASN A 11 -3.55 -3.69 12.72
C ASN A 11 -3.03 -2.31 12.32
N TRP A 12 -3.61 -1.21 12.81
CA TRP A 12 -3.47 0.12 12.21
C TRP A 12 -2.98 1.24 13.13
N ASP A 13 -2.74 0.97 14.42
CA ASP A 13 -2.35 1.99 15.39
C ASP A 13 -1.10 2.79 14.94
N SER A 14 -0.09 2.10 14.42
CA SER A 14 1.13 2.74 13.89
C SER A 14 0.85 3.63 12.68
N LEU A 15 -0.09 3.25 11.79
CA LEU A 15 -0.48 4.08 10.65
C LEU A 15 -1.24 5.33 11.12
N VAL A 16 -2.09 5.21 12.15
CA VAL A 16 -2.80 6.34 12.76
C VAL A 16 -1.78 7.32 13.34
N ILE A 17 -0.85 6.85 14.17
CA ILE A 17 0.20 7.68 14.77
C ILE A 17 1.06 8.34 13.69
N MET A 18 1.45 7.60 12.64
CA MET A 18 2.23 8.15 11.53
C MET A 18 1.47 9.24 10.77
N ALA A 19 0.16 9.05 10.56
CA ALA A 19 -0.68 10.04 9.88
C ALA A 19 -0.85 11.32 10.73
N GLU A 20 -0.98 11.18 12.03
CA GLU A 20 -1.04 12.32 12.97
C GLU A 20 0.30 13.05 13.03
N HIS A 21 1.42 12.33 13.13
CA HIS A 21 2.77 12.91 13.12
C HIS A 21 3.06 13.65 11.81
N ALA A 22 2.60 13.12 10.68
CA ALA A 22 2.74 13.72 9.36
C ALA A 22 1.74 14.86 9.09
N GLY A 23 0.71 15.06 9.93
CA GLY A 23 -0.37 16.02 9.69
C GLY A 23 -1.23 15.68 8.48
N LEU A 24 -1.48 14.39 8.22
CA LEU A 24 -2.19 13.88 7.03
C LEU A 24 -3.50 13.13 7.35
N GLN A 25 -3.99 13.20 8.58
CA GLN A 25 -5.23 12.54 8.99
C GLN A 25 -6.46 12.97 8.17
N GLU A 26 -6.47 14.22 7.68
CA GLU A 26 -7.55 14.75 6.85
C GLU A 26 -7.73 14.00 5.53
N ILE A 27 -6.68 13.37 5.01
CA ILE A 27 -6.76 12.53 3.81
C ILE A 27 -7.70 11.36 4.09
N PHE A 28 -7.47 10.63 5.18
CA PHE A 28 -8.27 9.46 5.54
C PHE A 28 -9.68 9.82 6.04
N MET A 29 -9.87 11.05 6.55
CA MET A 29 -11.18 11.60 6.87
C MET A 29 -11.98 12.00 5.61
N GLY A 30 -11.31 12.15 4.47
CA GLY A 30 -11.90 12.61 3.21
C GLY A 30 -12.26 14.10 3.23
N THR A 31 -11.57 14.89 4.02
CA THR A 31 -11.74 16.35 4.13
C THR A 31 -10.63 17.14 3.45
N SER A 32 -9.60 16.45 2.98
CA SER A 32 -8.50 17.05 2.22
C SER A 32 -8.89 17.34 0.76
N SER A 33 -8.05 18.09 0.06
CA SER A 33 -8.18 18.38 -1.37
C SER A 33 -8.08 17.14 -2.28
N TYR A 34 -7.60 16.00 -1.77
CA TYR A 34 -7.49 14.75 -2.52
C TYR A 34 -8.83 14.01 -2.70
N GLY A 35 -9.90 14.45 -2.01
CA GLY A 35 -11.25 13.92 -2.16
C GLY A 35 -11.58 12.74 -1.24
N LYS A 36 -12.65 12.02 -1.58
CA LYS A 36 -13.24 10.97 -0.73
C LYS A 36 -13.17 9.56 -1.31
N ASN A 37 -12.83 9.41 -2.58
CA ASN A 37 -12.80 8.10 -3.23
C ASN A 37 -11.35 7.65 -3.37
N LEU A 38 -10.76 7.16 -2.28
CA LEU A 38 -9.35 6.80 -2.24
C LEU A 38 -9.14 5.30 -2.40
N THR A 39 -8.05 4.94 -3.06
CA THR A 39 -7.49 3.60 -3.03
C THR A 39 -6.20 3.65 -2.24
N VAL A 40 -6.19 2.99 -1.08
CA VAL A 40 -5.09 3.04 -0.12
C VAL A 40 -4.48 1.65 0.06
N PHE A 41 -3.17 1.54 -0.09
CA PHE A 41 -2.39 0.37 0.30
C PHE A 41 -1.93 0.54 1.74
N GLY A 42 -2.71 0.02 2.69
CA GLY A 42 -2.52 0.25 4.10
C GLY A 42 -1.28 -0.47 4.65
N MET A 43 -0.38 0.29 5.25
CA MET A 43 0.78 -0.23 5.98
C MET A 43 0.35 -0.68 7.38
N THR A 44 0.52 -1.95 7.69
CA THR A 44 0.15 -2.51 8.99
C THR A 44 1.15 -2.13 10.08
N ASN A 45 0.77 -2.33 11.34
CA ASN A 45 1.68 -2.17 12.48
C ASN A 45 2.98 -2.95 12.32
N HIS A 46 2.93 -4.16 11.74
CA HIS A 46 4.12 -4.97 11.49
C HIS A 46 5.06 -4.33 10.49
N SER A 47 4.52 -3.76 9.41
CA SER A 47 5.29 -3.07 8.37
C SER A 47 6.04 -1.86 8.95
N ILE A 48 5.34 -1.02 9.68
CA ILE A 48 5.91 0.21 10.27
C ILE A 48 6.92 -0.15 11.36
N ARG A 49 6.59 -1.10 12.25
CA ARG A 49 7.50 -1.53 13.31
C ARG A 49 8.79 -2.13 12.75
N ARG A 50 8.70 -2.91 11.67
CA ARG A 50 9.89 -3.43 10.97
C ARG A 50 10.78 -2.31 10.48
N TYR A 51 10.19 -1.30 9.84
CA TYR A 51 10.91 -0.12 9.38
C TYR A 51 11.64 0.59 10.53
N LEU A 52 10.97 0.82 11.66
CA LEU A 52 11.59 1.44 12.83
C LEU A 52 12.82 0.65 13.30
N LEU A 53 12.67 -0.67 13.46
CA LEU A 53 13.75 -1.55 13.91
C LEU A 53 14.93 -1.57 12.93
N GLN A 54 14.67 -1.60 11.64
CA GLN A 54 15.71 -1.62 10.60
C GLN A 54 16.51 -0.33 10.54
N ASN A 55 15.91 0.79 10.93
CA ASN A 55 16.53 2.12 10.87
C ASN A 55 16.95 2.65 12.24
N GLY A 56 16.79 1.87 13.32
CA GLY A 56 17.21 2.24 14.66
C GLY A 56 16.36 3.31 15.33
N TYR A 57 15.10 3.47 14.88
CA TYR A 57 14.13 4.35 15.54
C TYR A 57 13.43 3.60 16.68
N GLU A 58 13.24 4.26 17.81
CA GLU A 58 12.49 3.69 18.95
C GLU A 58 10.98 3.85 18.76
N GLN A 59 10.55 4.95 18.16
CA GLN A 59 9.15 5.31 17.97
C GLN A 59 8.95 6.12 16.66
N ILE A 60 7.70 6.25 16.23
CA ILE A 60 7.36 6.98 14.99
C ILE A 60 7.73 8.47 15.10
N ALA A 61 7.65 9.05 16.30
CA ALA A 61 8.02 10.45 16.52
C ALA A 61 9.50 10.75 16.22
N ASP A 62 10.37 9.74 16.20
CA ASP A 62 11.79 9.89 15.86
C ASP A 62 12.03 9.88 14.35
N VAL A 63 11.05 9.44 13.55
CA VAL A 63 11.11 9.45 12.09
C VAL A 63 10.89 10.89 11.60
N PRO A 64 11.70 11.39 10.66
CA PRO A 64 11.46 12.68 10.06
C PRO A 64 10.03 12.82 9.51
N VAL A 65 9.38 13.94 9.79
CA VAL A 65 7.98 14.18 9.36
C VAL A 65 7.82 14.03 7.85
N GLU A 66 8.80 14.50 7.08
CA GLU A 66 8.75 14.39 5.61
C GLU A 66 8.83 12.94 5.12
N ASP A 67 9.55 12.06 5.81
CA ASP A 67 9.58 10.64 5.48
C ASP A 67 8.22 10.01 5.76
N CYS A 68 7.62 10.31 6.92
CA CYS A 68 6.26 9.85 7.24
C CYS A 68 5.23 10.35 6.22
N ARG A 69 5.32 11.61 5.78
CA ARG A 69 4.49 12.17 4.72
C ARG A 69 4.67 11.41 3.40
N ASN A 70 5.91 11.21 3.00
CA ASN A 70 6.23 10.52 1.76
C ASN A 70 5.72 9.07 1.78
N PHE A 71 5.86 8.35 2.88
CA PHE A 71 5.35 6.98 3.02
C PHE A 71 3.83 6.91 2.86
N ILE A 72 3.10 7.78 3.55
CA ILE A 72 1.63 7.83 3.44
C ILE A 72 1.21 8.21 2.03
N LEU A 73 1.78 9.25 1.45
CA LEU A 73 1.42 9.69 0.11
C LEU A 73 1.80 8.66 -0.97
N SER A 74 2.86 7.88 -0.75
CA SER A 74 3.26 6.78 -1.64
C SER A 74 2.34 5.56 -1.54
N SER A 75 1.50 5.48 -0.52
CA SER A 75 0.55 4.39 -0.32
C SER A 75 -0.85 4.65 -0.92
N ILE A 76 -1.08 5.80 -1.53
CA ILE A 76 -2.40 6.24 -2.01
C ILE A 76 -2.33 6.53 -3.51
N ILE A 77 -3.20 5.88 -4.30
CA ILE A 77 -3.29 6.13 -5.75
C ILE A 77 -3.89 7.53 -5.98
N GLU A 78 -3.26 8.28 -6.88
CA GLU A 78 -3.76 9.58 -7.33
C GLU A 78 -5.06 9.44 -8.14
N GLY A 79 -5.89 10.48 -8.16
CA GLY A 79 -7.04 10.61 -9.06
C GLY A 79 -8.40 10.37 -8.42
N ASN A 80 -8.51 10.35 -7.08
CA ASN A 80 -9.80 10.25 -6.36
C ASN A 80 -10.68 9.11 -6.89
N GLN A 81 -10.14 7.89 -6.93
CA GLN A 81 -10.76 6.70 -7.51
C GLN A 81 -10.72 5.52 -6.54
N VAL A 82 -11.80 4.74 -6.51
CA VAL A 82 -11.89 3.47 -5.78
C VAL A 82 -11.63 2.34 -6.75
N ILE A 83 -10.54 1.61 -6.55
CA ILE A 83 -10.14 0.47 -7.38
C ILE A 83 -10.17 -0.78 -6.51
N GLN A 84 -11.05 -1.72 -6.82
CA GLN A 84 -11.15 -2.99 -6.13
C GLN A 84 -10.24 -4.05 -6.79
N LEU A 85 -10.09 -5.20 -6.15
CA LEU A 85 -9.26 -6.31 -6.64
C LEU A 85 -9.50 -6.66 -8.11
N ASP A 86 -10.77 -6.67 -8.52
CA ASP A 86 -11.16 -7.09 -9.88
C ASP A 86 -11.01 -5.99 -10.94
N ASP A 87 -10.82 -4.73 -10.51
CA ASP A 87 -10.59 -3.60 -11.40
C ASP A 87 -9.10 -3.45 -11.78
N PHE A 88 -8.19 -4.09 -11.04
CA PHE A 88 -6.77 -4.09 -11.40
C PHE A 88 -6.50 -5.01 -12.57
N THR A 89 -5.63 -4.54 -13.48
CA THR A 89 -5.24 -5.28 -14.67
C THR A 89 -4.44 -6.54 -14.31
N PRO A 90 -4.76 -7.71 -14.85
CA PRO A 90 -3.94 -8.91 -14.69
C PRO A 90 -2.53 -8.73 -15.26
N GLY A 91 -1.56 -9.35 -14.59
CA GLY A 91 -0.16 -9.30 -15.03
C GLY A 91 0.64 -10.50 -14.54
N ILE A 92 1.88 -10.58 -14.98
CA ILE A 92 2.84 -11.62 -14.61
C ILE A 92 4.14 -10.93 -14.23
N ALA A 93 4.70 -11.29 -13.08
CA ALA A 93 5.99 -10.77 -12.62
C ALA A 93 7.10 -10.98 -13.66
N SER A 94 8.11 -10.10 -13.65
CA SER A 94 9.28 -10.28 -14.47
C SER A 94 10.05 -11.54 -14.06
N THR A 95 10.56 -12.26 -15.05
CA THR A 95 11.58 -13.32 -14.85
C THR A 95 13.00 -12.80 -15.03
N ASP A 96 13.15 -11.55 -15.49
CA ASP A 96 14.43 -10.87 -15.61
C ASP A 96 14.80 -10.24 -14.26
N PRO A 97 15.92 -10.63 -13.64
CA PRO A 97 16.35 -10.12 -12.35
C PRO A 97 16.75 -8.62 -12.37
N SER A 98 16.93 -8.04 -13.55
CA SER A 98 17.27 -6.61 -13.69
C SER A 98 16.07 -5.66 -13.56
N THR A 99 14.86 -6.17 -13.59
CA THR A 99 13.64 -5.36 -13.46
C THR A 99 12.54 -6.08 -12.68
N VAL A 100 11.77 -5.31 -11.93
CA VAL A 100 10.55 -5.81 -11.25
C VAL A 100 9.30 -5.64 -12.12
N ILE A 101 9.41 -4.93 -13.25
CA ILE A 101 8.29 -4.71 -14.17
C ILE A 101 8.16 -5.89 -15.11
N GLY A 102 7.02 -6.56 -15.05
CA GLY A 102 6.71 -7.72 -15.88
C GLY A 102 5.79 -7.40 -17.06
N GLN A 103 4.89 -8.33 -17.37
CA GLN A 103 3.95 -8.20 -18.48
C GLN A 103 2.53 -7.95 -17.95
N GLY A 104 1.72 -7.19 -18.71
CA GLY A 104 0.38 -6.78 -18.29
C GLY A 104 0.44 -5.75 -17.16
N GLY A 105 -0.51 -5.82 -16.22
CA GLY A 105 -0.56 -4.83 -15.15
C GLY A 105 -0.78 -3.40 -15.65
N LYS A 106 -0.65 -2.44 -14.75
CA LYS A 106 -0.75 -1.02 -15.08
C LYS A 106 0.10 -0.21 -14.10
N THR A 107 0.78 0.82 -14.60
CA THR A 107 1.48 1.79 -13.75
C THR A 107 0.49 2.85 -13.24
N TYR A 108 0.52 3.09 -11.94
CA TYR A 108 -0.26 4.10 -11.25
C TYR A 108 0.66 5.16 -10.65
N THR A 109 0.25 6.41 -10.73
CA THR A 109 0.89 7.50 -10.00
C THR A 109 0.30 7.55 -8.59
N MET A 110 1.15 7.64 -7.59
CA MET A 110 0.78 7.79 -6.20
C MET A 110 0.71 9.29 -5.83
N LEU A 111 0.04 9.63 -4.72
CA LEU A 111 -0.05 11.03 -4.28
C LEU A 111 1.33 11.69 -4.00
N SER A 112 2.37 10.90 -3.76
CA SER A 112 3.76 11.37 -3.66
C SER A 112 4.41 11.70 -5.01
N GLY A 113 3.77 11.38 -6.13
CA GLY A 113 4.34 11.44 -7.47
C GLY A 113 5.13 10.20 -7.88
N LYS A 114 5.38 9.25 -6.97
CA LYS A 114 6.01 7.97 -7.30
C LYS A 114 5.11 7.15 -8.22
N GLN A 115 5.72 6.29 -9.01
CA GLN A 115 5.03 5.36 -9.88
C GLN A 115 5.21 3.93 -9.38
N LEU A 116 4.09 3.22 -9.28
CA LEU A 116 4.06 1.80 -8.93
C LEU A 116 3.39 1.03 -10.06
N TRP A 117 4.03 -0.04 -10.49
CA TRP A 117 3.40 -1.01 -11.39
C TRP A 117 2.57 -1.98 -10.57
N ILE A 118 1.26 -1.99 -10.81
CA ILE A 118 0.31 -2.79 -10.03
C ILE A 118 -0.36 -3.80 -10.94
N TYR A 119 -0.42 -5.05 -10.49
CA TYR A 119 -1.04 -6.12 -11.26
C TYR A 119 -1.73 -7.12 -10.33
N THR A 120 -2.64 -7.90 -10.90
CA THR A 120 -3.25 -9.04 -10.23
C THR A 120 -2.77 -10.34 -10.86
N TYR A 121 -2.58 -11.34 -10.03
CA TYR A 121 -2.18 -12.68 -10.46
C TYR A 121 -2.90 -13.73 -9.62
N ARG A 122 -3.21 -14.88 -10.25
CA ARG A 122 -3.70 -16.06 -9.55
C ARG A 122 -2.56 -17.05 -9.38
N GLU A 123 -2.25 -17.36 -8.14
CA GLU A 123 -1.24 -18.36 -7.82
C GLU A 123 -1.66 -19.75 -8.31
N PRO A 124 -0.73 -20.66 -8.63
CA PRO A 124 -1.03 -22.05 -8.82
C PRO A 124 -1.51 -22.69 -7.50
N TYR A 125 -2.41 -23.64 -7.59
CA TYR A 125 -2.87 -24.39 -6.43
C TYR A 125 -3.02 -25.87 -6.77
N GLY A 126 -2.48 -26.77 -5.93
CA GLY A 126 -2.54 -28.21 -6.14
C GLY A 126 -1.90 -28.67 -7.45
N GLY A 127 -0.90 -27.95 -7.98
CA GLY A 127 -0.26 -28.23 -9.27
C GLY A 127 -1.04 -27.74 -10.49
N VAL A 128 -2.18 -27.07 -10.28
CA VAL A 128 -2.99 -26.48 -11.36
C VAL A 128 -2.64 -24.99 -11.48
N PRO A 129 -2.17 -24.52 -12.66
CA PRO A 129 -1.89 -23.09 -12.87
C PRO A 129 -3.14 -22.22 -12.67
N GLN A 130 -2.98 -21.06 -12.06
CA GLN A 130 -4.03 -20.05 -11.85
C GLN A 130 -5.28 -20.55 -11.08
N ALA A 131 -5.19 -21.65 -10.33
CA ALA A 131 -6.29 -22.20 -9.55
C ALA A 131 -6.35 -21.64 -8.11
N GLY A 132 -5.33 -20.89 -7.69
CA GLY A 132 -5.26 -20.30 -6.37
C GLY A 132 -5.99 -18.95 -6.26
N PRO A 133 -5.86 -18.29 -5.12
CA PRO A 133 -6.46 -16.99 -4.89
C PRO A 133 -5.88 -15.93 -5.84
N LYS A 134 -6.72 -14.99 -6.26
CA LYS A 134 -6.30 -13.79 -6.97
C LYS A 134 -5.75 -12.80 -5.95
N LYS A 135 -4.56 -12.29 -6.19
CA LYS A 135 -3.85 -11.35 -5.32
C LYS A 135 -3.45 -10.09 -6.08
N ILE A 136 -3.24 -9.00 -5.36
CA ILE A 136 -2.69 -7.75 -5.88
C ILE A 136 -1.20 -7.70 -5.51
N TYR A 137 -0.38 -7.31 -6.47
CA TYR A 137 1.04 -7.07 -6.31
C TYR A 137 1.39 -5.65 -6.73
N LEU A 138 2.27 -5.02 -5.96
CA LEU A 138 2.80 -3.68 -6.24
C LEU A 138 4.31 -3.81 -6.46
N ALA A 139 4.80 -3.30 -7.57
CA ALA A 139 6.22 -3.27 -7.85
C ALA A 139 6.71 -1.83 -8.00
N SER A 140 7.73 -1.49 -7.23
CA SER A 140 8.47 -0.23 -7.31
C SER A 140 9.78 -0.45 -8.06
N GLU A 141 9.89 0.10 -9.26
CA GLU A 141 11.16 0.03 -10.01
C GLU A 141 12.25 0.81 -9.29
N ALA A 142 11.91 1.94 -8.67
CA ALA A 142 12.86 2.76 -7.91
C ALA A 142 13.45 2.04 -6.69
N ALA A 143 12.64 1.24 -6.01
CA ALA A 143 13.09 0.43 -4.87
C ALA A 143 13.63 -0.95 -5.28
N GLY A 144 13.37 -1.40 -6.51
CA GLY A 144 13.68 -2.75 -6.98
C GLY A 144 12.92 -3.83 -6.20
N LYS A 145 11.70 -3.53 -5.74
CA LYS A 145 10.92 -4.38 -4.84
C LYS A 145 9.53 -4.66 -5.38
N THR A 146 9.04 -5.85 -5.08
CA THR A 146 7.64 -6.24 -5.29
C THR A 146 7.03 -6.61 -3.95
N SER A 147 5.86 -6.05 -3.66
CA SER A 147 5.12 -6.28 -2.42
C SER A 147 3.76 -6.89 -2.71
N GLU A 148 3.28 -7.74 -1.82
CA GLU A 148 1.98 -8.41 -1.91
C GLU A 148 0.94 -7.72 -1.02
N VAL A 149 -0.30 -7.71 -1.48
CA VAL A 149 -1.46 -7.34 -0.66
C VAL A 149 -1.97 -8.59 0.06
N ALA A 150 -2.01 -8.53 1.39
CA ALA A 150 -2.49 -9.62 2.24
C ALA A 150 -4.02 -9.69 2.32
N SER A 151 -4.69 -8.52 2.39
CA SER A 151 -6.16 -8.41 2.42
C SER A 151 -6.62 -7.28 1.54
N CYS A 152 -7.60 -7.53 0.68
CA CYS A 152 -8.08 -6.54 -0.28
C CYS A 152 -9.57 -6.23 -0.08
N ASN A 153 -10.03 -5.15 -0.74
CA ASN A 153 -11.45 -4.74 -0.80
C ASN A 153 -12.06 -4.38 0.57
N ILE A 154 -11.27 -3.84 1.49
CA ILE A 154 -11.79 -3.31 2.76
C ILE A 154 -12.46 -1.97 2.48
N MET A 155 -13.78 -2.01 2.28
CA MET A 155 -14.56 -0.83 1.93
C MET A 155 -14.80 0.07 3.14
N THR A 156 -14.59 1.36 2.95
CA THR A 156 -14.82 2.41 3.97
C THR A 156 -15.64 3.55 3.39
N GLN A 157 -16.05 4.52 4.21
CA GLN A 157 -16.81 5.69 3.74
C GLN A 157 -16.01 6.62 2.82
N THR A 158 -14.68 6.53 2.82
CA THR A 158 -13.79 7.39 2.05
C THR A 158 -12.91 6.62 1.07
N GLY A 159 -13.36 5.44 0.65
CA GLY A 159 -12.67 4.62 -0.35
C GLY A 159 -12.40 3.19 0.10
N VAL A 160 -11.42 2.56 -0.54
CA VAL A 160 -11.02 1.18 -0.30
C VAL A 160 -9.61 1.10 0.29
N VAL A 161 -9.42 0.16 1.22
CA VAL A 161 -8.10 -0.19 1.77
C VAL A 161 -7.72 -1.59 1.29
N HIS A 162 -6.49 -1.71 0.83
CA HIS A 162 -5.80 -2.96 0.57
C HIS A 162 -4.66 -3.08 1.57
N ALA A 163 -4.76 -4.00 2.53
CA ALA A 163 -3.75 -4.18 3.56
C ALA A 163 -2.51 -4.86 2.98
N LEU A 164 -1.37 -4.21 3.10
CA LEU A 164 -0.09 -4.76 2.66
C LEU A 164 0.34 -5.94 3.54
N SER A 165 1.10 -6.85 2.94
CA SER A 165 1.68 -7.99 3.66
C SER A 165 2.59 -7.50 4.80
N TYR A 166 2.71 -8.32 5.84
CA TYR A 166 3.52 -7.97 7.01
C TYR A 166 5.03 -7.85 6.72
N ASP A 167 5.51 -8.40 5.60
CA ASP A 167 6.91 -8.28 5.14
C ASP A 167 7.20 -6.97 4.43
N PHE A 168 6.20 -6.22 4.02
CA PHE A 168 6.35 -4.89 3.45
C PHE A 168 7.00 -3.93 4.45
N THR A 169 7.83 -3.03 3.96
CA THR A 169 8.31 -1.86 4.70
C THR A 169 8.06 -0.58 3.91
N PRO A 170 7.87 0.59 4.58
CA PRO A 170 7.60 1.86 3.89
C PRO A 170 8.63 2.26 2.83
N THR A 171 9.84 1.69 2.88
CA THR A 171 10.92 1.90 1.88
C THR A 171 10.78 1.04 0.63
N ASP A 172 9.80 0.14 0.56
CA ASP A 172 9.57 -0.73 -0.60
C ASP A 172 8.76 -0.03 -1.72
N PHE A 173 8.32 1.23 -1.46
CA PHE A 173 7.67 2.09 -2.45
C PHE A 173 8.65 2.97 -3.24
#